data_27c757633eb28226a132b5a9bbd231c0
#
_entry.id   27c757633eb28226a132b5a9bbd231c0
#
_cell.length_a   1.000
_cell.length_b   1.000
_cell.length_c   1.000
_cell.angle_alpha   90.00
_cell.angle_beta   90.00
_cell.angle_gamma   90.00
#
_symmetry.space_group_name_H-M   'P 1'
#
loop_
_entity.id
_entity.type
_entity.pdbx_description
1 polymer ?
#
loop_
_entity_poly.entity_id
_entity_poly.type
_entity_poly.pdbx_seq_one_letter_code
_entity_poly.pdbx_strand_id
1 'polypeptide(L)'
;MPDISRRRVLGLMGLAPAAGGLVSAGVSGATRSDKPDAKSDSAPSAPDLLAASRAAREKIRLKYLPNVTLYNQDKKRVLFYDDLVKNKVVTLNFFYAKCEGVCPAVTANMVKVQKLLGNRVGRDLFMYSFTLKPEEDGPAELKEYQEMHGIGPGWSLLTGKAADIELLRKSLGFTYPDPRIDKDKSQHIGNIRYGNEPLMLWSACPGMAHAQWIAESISWVIRS
;
A
#
# COMPACT_ATOMS: atom_id res chain seq x y z
N MET A 1 -14.12 -14.06 33.51
CA MET A 1 -12.79 -13.51 33.75
C MET A 1 -11.92 -14.64 34.30
N PRO A 2 -10.85 -15.01 33.61
CA PRO A 2 -9.68 -15.52 34.27
C PRO A 2 -8.45 -14.66 33.92
N ASP A 3 -7.70 -14.43 34.97
CA ASP A 3 -6.47 -13.68 35.13
C ASP A 3 -5.31 -14.35 34.39
N ILE A 4 -4.56 -13.60 33.55
CA ILE A 4 -3.34 -14.07 32.89
C ILE A 4 -2.13 -13.46 33.60
N SER A 5 -1.61 -14.27 34.52
CA SER A 5 -0.37 -14.07 35.27
C SER A 5 0.87 -13.89 34.38
N ARG A 6 1.59 -12.81 34.62
CA ARG A 6 2.91 -12.51 34.04
C ARG A 6 3.97 -13.47 34.61
N ARG A 7 4.49 -14.38 33.81
CA ARG A 7 5.69 -15.15 34.17
C ARG A 7 6.96 -14.37 33.73
N ARG A 8 7.68 -13.90 34.75
CA ARG A 8 9.08 -13.46 34.66
C ARG A 8 9.96 -14.69 34.49
N VAL A 9 10.81 -14.71 33.46
CA VAL A 9 11.93 -15.65 33.34
C VAL A 9 13.20 -14.89 33.67
N LEU A 10 13.75 -15.18 34.84
CA LEU A 10 15.12 -14.82 35.25
C LEU A 10 16.05 -15.94 34.76
N GLY A 11 16.97 -15.62 33.86
CA GLY A 11 18.06 -16.52 33.47
C GLY A 11 19.32 -16.27 34.32
N LEU A 12 19.82 -17.35 34.96
CA LEU A 12 21.02 -17.36 35.77
C LEU A 12 22.28 -17.18 34.91
N MET A 13 23.16 -16.28 35.36
CA MET A 13 24.58 -16.22 34.95
C MET A 13 25.37 -17.32 35.67
N GLY A 14 26.04 -18.17 34.91
CA GLY A 14 27.04 -19.09 35.44
C GLY A 14 28.47 -18.60 35.08
N LEU A 15 29.24 -18.22 36.11
CA LEU A 15 30.68 -18.03 36.02
C LEU A 15 31.37 -19.39 36.18
N ALA A 16 32.40 -19.66 35.38
CA ALA A 16 33.40 -20.67 35.68
C ALA A 16 34.82 -20.13 35.43
N PRO A 17 35.81 -20.49 36.28
CA PRO A 17 37.08 -19.81 36.33
C PRO A 17 38.17 -20.47 35.45
N ALA A 18 39.21 -19.70 35.19
CA ALA A 18 40.43 -20.02 34.47
C ALA A 18 41.33 -20.99 35.21
N ALA A 19 42.06 -21.80 34.49
CA ALA A 19 43.33 -22.36 34.94
C ALA A 19 44.31 -22.41 33.77
N GLY A 20 45.48 -21.93 34.03
CA GLY A 20 46.57 -21.66 33.11
C GLY A 20 47.38 -22.86 32.65
N GLY A 21 48.23 -22.57 31.69
CA GLY A 21 49.25 -23.49 31.16
C GLY A 21 50.15 -22.74 30.19
N LEU A 22 51.31 -22.29 30.68
CA LEU A 22 52.43 -21.81 29.89
C LEU A 22 53.18 -23.00 29.29
N VAL A 23 53.32 -23.02 27.98
CA VAL A 23 54.39 -23.77 27.31
C VAL A 23 54.94 -22.92 26.17
N SER A 24 56.18 -22.50 26.31
CA SER A 24 56.99 -21.88 25.29
C SER A 24 57.67 -22.94 24.44
N ALA A 25 57.58 -22.88 23.13
CA ALA A 25 58.55 -23.46 22.23
C ALA A 25 58.56 -22.65 20.92
N GLY A 26 59.71 -22.02 20.68
CA GLY A 26 59.94 -21.30 19.44
C GLY A 26 60.21 -22.22 18.29
N VAL A 27 59.70 -21.87 17.12
CA VAL A 27 60.29 -22.27 15.81
C VAL A 27 60.10 -21.11 14.85
N SER A 28 61.21 -20.56 14.39
CA SER A 28 61.32 -19.68 13.23
C SER A 28 60.91 -20.42 11.97
N GLY A 29 59.92 -19.90 11.27
CA GLY A 29 59.59 -20.34 9.94
C GLY A 29 58.89 -19.15 9.21
N ALA A 30 59.68 -18.43 8.42
CA ALA A 30 59.19 -17.40 7.53
C ALA A 30 58.39 -18.06 6.41
N THR A 31 57.10 -18.00 6.47
CA THR A 31 56.23 -18.18 5.30
C THR A 31 55.52 -16.87 5.00
N ARG A 32 55.91 -16.32 3.85
CA ARG A 32 55.25 -15.21 3.20
C ARG A 32 53.79 -15.62 2.93
N SER A 33 52.88 -15.19 3.78
CA SER A 33 51.45 -15.33 3.53
C SER A 33 51.08 -14.21 2.57
N ASP A 34 50.82 -14.57 1.33
CA ASP A 34 50.05 -13.74 0.40
C ASP A 34 48.67 -13.50 1.03
N LYS A 35 48.54 -12.32 1.60
CA LYS A 35 47.26 -11.81 2.05
C LYS A 35 46.48 -11.46 0.80
N PRO A 36 45.33 -12.09 0.50
CA PRO A 36 44.51 -11.61 -0.59
C PRO A 36 44.10 -10.17 -0.27
N ASP A 37 44.33 -9.29 -1.23
CA ASP A 37 43.90 -7.89 -1.15
C ASP A 37 42.42 -7.83 -0.73
N ALA A 38 42.20 -7.46 0.52
CA ALA A 38 40.88 -7.11 0.99
C ALA A 38 40.44 -5.89 0.15
N LYS A 39 39.57 -6.13 -0.84
CA LYS A 39 38.86 -5.05 -1.48
C LYS A 39 38.32 -4.19 -0.35
N SER A 40 38.79 -2.96 -0.29
CA SER A 40 38.24 -1.93 0.57
C SER A 40 36.80 -1.69 0.14
N ASP A 41 35.84 -2.40 0.76
CA ASP A 41 34.44 -2.07 0.68
C ASP A 41 34.25 -0.74 1.46
N SER A 42 34.62 0.36 0.79
CA SER A 42 34.29 1.68 1.31
C SER A 42 32.75 1.79 1.39
N ALA A 43 32.26 2.13 2.57
CA ALA A 43 30.83 2.37 2.75
C ALA A 43 30.31 3.34 1.68
N PRO A 44 29.13 3.08 1.08
CA PRO A 44 28.62 3.92 -0.01
C PRO A 44 28.45 5.36 0.47
N SER A 45 28.77 6.31 -0.41
CA SER A 45 28.63 7.73 -0.11
C SER A 45 27.15 8.14 0.04
N ALA A 46 26.87 9.24 0.72
CA ALA A 46 25.49 9.75 0.86
C ALA A 46 24.81 9.97 -0.51
N PRO A 47 25.46 10.52 -1.56
CA PRO A 47 24.88 10.59 -2.91
C PRO A 47 24.52 9.22 -3.49
N ASP A 48 25.37 8.19 -3.29
CA ASP A 48 25.11 6.83 -3.79
C ASP A 48 23.92 6.19 -3.09
N LEU A 49 23.78 6.38 -1.76
CA LEU A 49 22.62 5.92 -1.00
C LEU A 49 21.32 6.60 -1.46
N LEU A 50 21.36 7.88 -1.76
CA LEU A 50 20.20 8.61 -2.28
C LEU A 50 19.83 8.13 -3.69
N ALA A 51 20.79 7.88 -4.55
CA ALA A 51 20.56 7.36 -5.90
C ALA A 51 19.97 5.94 -5.83
N ALA A 52 20.50 5.07 -4.99
CA ALA A 52 19.99 3.72 -4.76
C ALA A 52 18.55 3.73 -4.21
N SER A 53 18.27 4.62 -3.26
CA SER A 53 16.91 4.80 -2.69
C SER A 53 15.91 5.25 -3.75
N ARG A 54 16.27 6.22 -4.61
CA ARG A 54 15.42 6.68 -5.72
C ARG A 54 15.16 5.57 -6.73
N ALA A 55 16.17 4.79 -7.09
CA ALA A 55 16.04 3.67 -8.01
C ALA A 55 15.15 2.56 -7.43
N ALA A 56 15.30 2.23 -6.15
CA ALA A 56 14.46 1.27 -5.45
C ALA A 56 12.98 1.74 -5.42
N ARG A 57 12.74 3.01 -5.09
CA ARG A 57 11.41 3.62 -5.11
C ARG A 57 10.77 3.53 -6.49
N GLU A 58 11.50 3.89 -7.54
CA GLU A 58 10.99 3.85 -8.91
C GLU A 58 10.67 2.41 -9.37
N LYS A 59 11.47 1.44 -8.98
CA LYS A 59 11.19 0.01 -9.23
C LYS A 59 9.89 -0.44 -8.55
N ILE A 60 9.64 -0.03 -7.31
CA ILE A 60 8.38 -0.30 -6.59
C ILE A 60 7.21 0.39 -7.29
N ARG A 61 7.36 1.65 -7.65
CA ARG A 61 6.34 2.42 -8.38
C ARG A 61 5.94 1.71 -9.68
N LEU A 62 6.91 1.37 -10.53
CA LEU A 62 6.65 0.71 -11.81
C LEU A 62 5.91 -0.62 -11.66
N LYS A 63 6.19 -1.36 -10.58
CA LYS A 63 5.57 -2.65 -10.31
C LYS A 63 4.12 -2.53 -9.81
N TYR A 64 3.85 -1.57 -8.92
CA TYR A 64 2.59 -1.50 -8.18
C TYR A 64 1.68 -0.32 -8.56
N LEU A 65 2.22 0.70 -9.21
CA LEU A 65 1.49 1.91 -9.57
C LEU A 65 1.63 2.20 -11.09
N PRO A 66 1.03 1.36 -11.97
CA PRO A 66 1.13 1.55 -13.41
C PRO A 66 0.43 2.84 -13.83
N ASN A 67 0.99 3.54 -14.83
CA ASN A 67 0.46 4.83 -15.28
C ASN A 67 -0.51 4.67 -16.45
N VAL A 68 -1.64 4.04 -16.21
CA VAL A 68 -2.69 3.80 -17.21
C VAL A 68 -3.59 5.00 -17.43
N THR A 69 -4.23 5.07 -18.61
CA THR A 69 -5.21 6.12 -18.92
C THR A 69 -6.59 5.74 -18.42
N LEU A 70 -7.23 6.66 -17.69
CA LEU A 70 -8.57 6.52 -17.14
C LEU A 70 -9.44 7.73 -17.51
N TYR A 71 -10.74 7.59 -17.30
CA TYR A 71 -11.72 8.65 -17.43
C TYR A 71 -12.55 8.73 -16.16
N ASN A 72 -12.78 9.93 -15.64
CA ASN A 72 -13.64 10.11 -14.49
C ASN A 72 -15.13 10.27 -14.91
N GLN A 73 -16.02 10.33 -13.92
CA GLN A 73 -17.46 10.55 -14.10
C GLN A 73 -17.81 11.84 -14.86
N ASP A 74 -16.89 12.81 -14.92
CA ASP A 74 -17.07 14.07 -15.64
C ASP A 74 -16.41 14.04 -17.03
N LYS A 75 -16.12 12.83 -17.56
CA LYS A 75 -15.46 12.57 -18.86
C LYS A 75 -14.03 13.10 -18.97
N LYS A 76 -13.42 13.53 -17.88
CA LYS A 76 -12.03 14.02 -17.88
C LYS A 76 -11.07 12.84 -17.99
N ARG A 77 -10.16 12.90 -18.98
CA ARG A 77 -9.05 11.96 -19.12
C ARG A 77 -8.00 12.25 -18.04
N VAL A 78 -7.53 11.22 -17.36
CA VAL A 78 -6.49 11.27 -16.33
C VAL A 78 -5.54 10.10 -16.43
N LEU A 79 -4.30 10.28 -15.98
CA LEU A 79 -3.29 9.22 -15.82
C LEU A 79 -3.28 8.76 -14.37
N PHE A 80 -3.35 7.44 -14.14
CA PHE A 80 -3.47 6.91 -12.77
C PHE A 80 -2.33 7.37 -11.86
N TYR A 81 -1.08 7.19 -12.27
CA TYR A 81 0.01 7.59 -11.40
C TYR A 81 0.24 9.10 -11.39
N ASP A 82 0.45 9.70 -12.57
CA ASP A 82 0.89 11.10 -12.66
C ASP A 82 -0.17 12.09 -12.17
N ASP A 83 -1.47 11.85 -12.48
CA ASP A 83 -2.53 12.79 -12.14
C ASP A 83 -3.23 12.47 -10.81
N LEU A 84 -3.33 11.17 -10.45
CA LEU A 84 -4.16 10.77 -9.30
C LEU A 84 -3.35 10.43 -8.05
N VAL A 85 -2.15 9.84 -8.18
CA VAL A 85 -1.42 9.25 -7.06
C VAL A 85 -0.16 10.00 -6.68
N LYS A 86 0.62 10.44 -7.66
CA LYS A 86 1.92 11.08 -7.48
C LYS A 86 1.82 12.31 -6.56
N ASN A 87 2.64 12.34 -5.52
CA ASN A 87 2.70 13.40 -4.51
C ASN A 87 1.38 13.61 -3.74
N LYS A 88 0.55 12.57 -3.61
CA LYS A 88 -0.75 12.67 -2.92
C LYS A 88 -0.92 11.62 -1.85
N VAL A 89 -1.83 11.91 -0.93
CA VAL A 89 -2.45 10.91 -0.06
C VAL A 89 -3.76 10.50 -0.72
N VAL A 90 -3.98 9.19 -0.84
CA VAL A 90 -5.11 8.65 -1.59
C VAL A 90 -5.80 7.50 -0.88
N THR A 91 -7.09 7.31 -1.17
CA THR A 91 -7.80 6.03 -0.95
C THR A 91 -8.18 5.43 -2.28
N LEU A 92 -8.06 4.11 -2.39
CA LEU A 92 -8.30 3.34 -3.60
C LEU A 92 -9.20 2.16 -3.28
N ASN A 93 -10.27 1.96 -4.06
CA ASN A 93 -11.10 0.78 -3.99
C ASN A 93 -11.70 0.44 -5.36
N PHE A 94 -12.24 -0.77 -5.47
CA PHE A 94 -12.93 -1.23 -6.68
C PHE A 94 -14.40 -1.48 -6.38
N PHE A 95 -15.26 -1.24 -7.38
CA PHE A 95 -16.71 -1.41 -7.32
C PHE A 95 -17.26 -1.67 -8.73
N TYR A 96 -18.56 -1.80 -8.89
CA TYR A 96 -19.27 -1.61 -10.17
C TYR A 96 -20.68 -1.09 -9.89
N ALA A 97 -21.22 -0.28 -10.81
CA ALA A 97 -22.42 0.54 -10.53
C ALA A 97 -23.68 -0.29 -10.24
N LYS A 98 -23.89 -1.38 -10.98
CA LYS A 98 -25.04 -2.28 -10.83
C LYS A 98 -24.77 -3.46 -9.88
N CYS A 99 -23.98 -3.26 -8.85
CA CYS A 99 -23.68 -4.29 -7.85
C CYS A 99 -24.86 -4.47 -6.88
N GLU A 100 -25.38 -5.69 -6.79
CA GLU A 100 -26.38 -6.08 -5.79
C GLU A 100 -25.76 -6.66 -4.50
N GLY A 101 -24.43 -6.77 -4.47
CA GLY A 101 -23.68 -7.33 -3.36
C GLY A 101 -23.11 -6.29 -2.39
N VAL A 102 -21.80 -6.35 -2.16
CA VAL A 102 -21.09 -5.56 -1.13
C VAL A 102 -20.86 -4.09 -1.51
N CYS A 103 -20.85 -3.73 -2.81
CA CYS A 103 -20.49 -2.38 -3.26
C CYS A 103 -21.37 -1.27 -2.66
N PRO A 104 -22.71 -1.35 -2.69
CA PRO A 104 -23.56 -0.30 -2.13
C PRO A 104 -23.28 -0.06 -0.65
N ALA A 105 -23.08 -1.13 0.11
CA ALA A 105 -22.79 -1.05 1.54
C ALA A 105 -21.41 -0.42 1.81
N VAL A 106 -20.39 -0.81 1.06
CA VAL A 106 -19.04 -0.21 1.15
C VAL A 106 -19.10 1.26 0.73
N THR A 107 -19.79 1.61 -0.36
CA THR A 107 -19.92 2.98 -0.82
C THR A 107 -20.64 3.84 0.23
N ALA A 108 -21.76 3.37 0.77
CA ALA A 108 -22.49 4.08 1.83
C ALA A 108 -21.63 4.29 3.09
N ASN A 109 -20.79 3.30 3.44
CA ASN A 109 -19.86 3.43 4.55
C ASN A 109 -18.74 4.44 4.25
N MET A 110 -18.19 4.43 3.04
CA MET A 110 -17.16 5.38 2.62
C MET A 110 -17.71 6.82 2.48
N VAL A 111 -19.00 7.02 2.17
CA VAL A 111 -19.64 8.33 2.26
C VAL A 111 -19.66 8.84 3.70
N LYS A 112 -19.88 7.97 4.69
CA LYS A 112 -19.73 8.35 6.11
C LYS A 112 -18.27 8.73 6.44
N VAL A 113 -17.31 7.96 5.94
CA VAL A 113 -15.87 8.27 6.08
C VAL A 113 -15.53 9.61 5.45
N GLN A 114 -16.03 9.89 4.24
CA GLN A 114 -15.85 11.18 3.57
C GLN A 114 -16.37 12.35 4.44
N LYS A 115 -17.56 12.21 5.02
CA LYS A 115 -18.14 13.21 5.94
C LYS A 115 -17.30 13.40 7.20
N LEU A 116 -16.80 12.34 7.80
CA LEU A 116 -15.92 12.39 8.98
C LEU A 116 -14.57 13.08 8.68
N LEU A 117 -14.00 12.86 7.50
CA LEU A 117 -12.78 13.52 7.06
C LEU A 117 -13.01 14.99 6.65
N GLY A 118 -14.23 15.35 6.29
CA GLY A 118 -14.67 16.71 6.02
C GLY A 118 -13.87 17.39 4.90
N ASN A 119 -13.46 18.64 5.13
CA ASN A 119 -12.74 19.48 4.16
C ASN A 119 -11.31 19.02 3.84
N ARG A 120 -10.84 17.95 4.46
CA ARG A 120 -9.56 17.31 4.10
C ARG A 120 -9.67 16.56 2.78
N VAL A 121 -10.86 16.02 2.46
CA VAL A 121 -11.11 15.33 1.19
C VAL A 121 -11.14 16.35 0.05
N GLY A 122 -10.33 16.11 -0.98
CA GLY A 122 -10.12 17.03 -2.11
C GLY A 122 -9.02 18.07 -1.87
N ARG A 123 -8.42 18.12 -0.67
CA ARG A 123 -7.31 19.01 -0.33
C ARG A 123 -6.08 18.21 0.14
N ASP A 124 -6.21 17.46 1.23
CA ASP A 124 -5.12 16.70 1.85
C ASP A 124 -5.17 15.23 1.47
N LEU A 125 -6.34 14.74 1.08
CA LEU A 125 -6.63 13.37 0.68
C LEU A 125 -7.56 13.37 -0.53
N PHE A 126 -7.32 12.45 -1.46
CA PHE A 126 -8.18 12.22 -2.62
C PHE A 126 -8.70 10.79 -2.61
N MET A 127 -9.99 10.63 -2.91
CA MET A 127 -10.64 9.31 -2.92
C MET A 127 -10.88 8.86 -4.36
N TYR A 128 -10.56 7.61 -4.67
CA TYR A 128 -10.70 7.06 -6.01
C TYR A 128 -11.32 5.68 -5.96
N SER A 129 -12.37 5.49 -6.75
CA SER A 129 -13.03 4.19 -6.93
C SER A 129 -12.99 3.81 -8.42
N PHE A 130 -12.54 2.59 -8.73
CA PHE A 130 -12.38 2.10 -10.08
C PHE A 130 -13.46 1.07 -10.38
N THR A 131 -14.14 1.20 -11.53
CA THR A 131 -15.10 0.17 -11.89
C THR A 131 -14.44 -1.14 -12.29
N LEU A 132 -15.05 -2.26 -11.91
CA LEU A 132 -14.67 -3.61 -12.36
C LEU A 132 -15.32 -4.01 -13.69
N LYS A 133 -16.30 -3.21 -14.16
CA LYS A 133 -17.08 -3.46 -15.38
C LYS A 133 -17.06 -2.25 -16.31
N PRO A 134 -15.89 -1.86 -16.84
CA PRO A 134 -15.75 -0.66 -17.65
C PRO A 134 -16.58 -0.70 -18.95
N GLU A 135 -17.00 -1.87 -19.41
CA GLU A 135 -17.88 -2.05 -20.55
C GLU A 135 -19.35 -1.62 -20.25
N GLU A 136 -19.75 -1.69 -18.97
CA GLU A 136 -21.11 -1.33 -18.49
C GLU A 136 -21.11 0.03 -17.81
N ASP A 137 -20.00 0.41 -17.17
CA ASP A 137 -19.87 1.58 -16.32
C ASP A 137 -19.05 2.66 -17.03
N GLY A 138 -19.62 3.32 -18.00
CA GLY A 138 -19.06 4.54 -18.62
C GLY A 138 -19.16 5.77 -17.71
N PRO A 139 -18.62 6.92 -18.12
CA PRO A 139 -18.70 8.15 -17.33
C PRO A 139 -20.12 8.58 -16.94
N ALA A 140 -21.12 8.32 -17.78
CA ALA A 140 -22.52 8.69 -17.48
C ALA A 140 -23.08 7.84 -16.33
N GLU A 141 -22.89 6.52 -16.38
CA GLU A 141 -23.29 5.57 -15.34
C GLU A 141 -22.57 5.86 -14.02
N LEU A 142 -21.28 6.22 -14.09
CA LEU A 142 -20.51 6.64 -12.92
C LEU A 142 -21.05 7.95 -12.33
N LYS A 143 -21.50 8.89 -13.15
CA LYS A 143 -22.10 10.15 -12.70
C LYS A 143 -23.41 9.91 -11.97
N GLU A 144 -24.29 9.09 -12.55
CA GLU A 144 -25.54 8.66 -11.93
C GLU A 144 -25.30 7.97 -10.58
N TYR A 145 -24.31 7.05 -10.54
CA TYR A 145 -23.92 6.38 -9.29
C TYR A 145 -23.41 7.37 -8.24
N GLN A 146 -22.61 8.36 -8.62
CA GLN A 146 -22.13 9.43 -7.74
C GLN A 146 -23.29 10.17 -7.09
N GLU A 147 -24.28 10.58 -7.89
CA GLU A 147 -25.45 11.33 -7.46
C GLU A 147 -26.35 10.49 -6.55
N MET A 148 -26.65 9.26 -6.96
CA MET A 148 -27.48 8.30 -6.20
C MET A 148 -26.94 8.03 -4.80
N HIS A 149 -25.62 7.89 -4.66
CA HIS A 149 -24.97 7.57 -3.39
C HIS A 149 -24.54 8.80 -2.58
N GLY A 150 -24.74 10.01 -3.09
CA GLY A 150 -24.35 11.25 -2.42
C GLY A 150 -22.84 11.38 -2.23
N ILE A 151 -22.06 10.92 -3.21
CA ILE A 151 -20.61 11.02 -3.20
C ILE A 151 -20.21 12.47 -3.46
N GLY A 152 -19.52 13.08 -2.49
CA GLY A 152 -19.15 14.48 -2.51
C GLY A 152 -17.84 14.79 -3.27
N PRO A 153 -17.46 16.07 -3.34
CA PRO A 153 -16.22 16.53 -3.95
C PRO A 153 -14.98 15.86 -3.36
N GLY A 154 -13.92 15.73 -4.17
CA GLY A 154 -12.65 15.08 -3.77
C GLY A 154 -12.67 13.56 -3.85
N TRP A 155 -13.81 12.96 -4.25
CA TRP A 155 -13.94 11.54 -4.56
C TRP A 155 -14.31 11.37 -6.04
N SER A 156 -13.44 10.73 -6.81
CA SER A 156 -13.66 10.46 -8.23
C SER A 156 -13.94 8.98 -8.48
N LEU A 157 -14.92 8.73 -9.32
CA LEU A 157 -15.23 7.41 -9.87
C LEU A 157 -14.57 7.28 -11.24
N LEU A 158 -13.91 6.17 -11.52
CA LEU A 158 -13.00 6.02 -12.63
C LEU A 158 -13.32 4.77 -13.46
N THR A 159 -13.30 4.95 -14.76
CA THR A 159 -13.41 3.90 -15.77
C THR A 159 -12.24 3.98 -16.75
N GLY A 160 -12.09 2.97 -17.62
CA GLY A 160 -11.03 2.93 -18.60
C GLY A 160 -11.13 1.70 -19.49
N LYS A 161 -10.05 1.36 -20.20
CA LYS A 161 -10.00 0.10 -20.93
C LYS A 161 -9.99 -1.07 -19.95
N ALA A 162 -10.72 -2.15 -20.27
CA ALA A 162 -10.79 -3.34 -19.42
C ALA A 162 -9.42 -3.90 -19.04
N ALA A 163 -8.47 -3.92 -19.98
CA ALA A 163 -7.10 -4.35 -19.71
C ALA A 163 -6.37 -3.45 -18.70
N ASP A 164 -6.58 -2.15 -18.76
CA ASP A 164 -5.97 -1.17 -17.86
C ASP A 164 -6.56 -1.27 -16.43
N ILE A 165 -7.89 -1.46 -16.34
CA ILE A 165 -8.58 -1.69 -15.05
C ILE A 165 -8.10 -3.00 -14.42
N GLU A 166 -7.96 -4.07 -15.21
CA GLU A 166 -7.47 -5.35 -14.70
C GLU A 166 -6.01 -5.28 -14.27
N LEU A 167 -5.17 -4.53 -15.02
CA LEU A 167 -3.79 -4.26 -14.63
C LEU A 167 -3.73 -3.53 -13.28
N LEU A 168 -4.53 -2.48 -13.10
CA LEU A 168 -4.63 -1.75 -11.82
C LEU A 168 -5.07 -2.67 -10.69
N ARG A 169 -6.14 -3.44 -10.90
CA ARG A 169 -6.68 -4.36 -9.90
C ARG A 169 -5.61 -5.33 -9.39
N LYS A 170 -4.86 -5.93 -10.31
CA LYS A 170 -3.77 -6.86 -9.98
C LYS A 170 -2.58 -6.16 -9.32
N SER A 171 -2.12 -5.05 -9.89
CA SER A 171 -0.98 -4.31 -9.35
C SER A 171 -1.23 -3.76 -7.96
N LEU A 172 -2.46 -3.32 -7.69
CA LEU A 172 -2.88 -2.85 -6.38
C LEU A 172 -3.27 -3.98 -5.41
N GLY A 173 -3.21 -5.25 -5.83
CA GLY A 173 -3.45 -6.41 -4.99
C GLY A 173 -4.91 -6.59 -4.58
N PHE A 174 -5.87 -6.21 -5.42
CA PHE A 174 -7.29 -6.53 -5.25
C PHE A 174 -7.62 -7.85 -5.96
N THR A 175 -6.92 -8.90 -5.58
CA THR A 175 -7.02 -10.23 -6.18
C THR A 175 -7.24 -11.29 -5.13
N TYR A 176 -7.95 -12.37 -5.49
CA TYR A 176 -8.02 -13.57 -4.69
C TYR A 176 -6.92 -14.55 -5.08
N PRO A 177 -6.39 -15.34 -4.12
CA PRO A 177 -5.43 -16.40 -4.41
C PRO A 177 -6.00 -17.49 -5.31
N ASP A 178 -7.31 -17.82 -5.19
CA ASP A 178 -8.01 -18.79 -6.05
C ASP A 178 -8.43 -18.10 -7.35
N PRO A 179 -7.89 -18.52 -8.52
CA PRO A 179 -8.23 -17.93 -9.82
C PRO A 179 -9.71 -18.06 -10.20
N ARG A 180 -10.43 -19.03 -9.65
CA ARG A 180 -11.87 -19.22 -9.93
C ARG A 180 -12.68 -18.12 -9.26
N ILE A 181 -12.34 -17.81 -8.01
CA ILE A 181 -12.95 -16.70 -7.26
C ILE A 181 -12.53 -15.36 -7.86
N ASP A 182 -11.25 -15.22 -8.25
CA ASP A 182 -10.71 -13.97 -8.79
C ASP A 182 -11.33 -13.56 -10.13
N LYS A 183 -11.80 -14.53 -10.92
CA LYS A 183 -12.53 -14.27 -12.18
C LYS A 183 -13.93 -13.75 -11.97
N ASP A 184 -14.57 -14.13 -10.87
CA ASP A 184 -15.94 -13.71 -10.56
C ASP A 184 -15.94 -12.30 -9.96
N LYS A 185 -16.30 -11.31 -10.77
CA LYS A 185 -16.32 -9.90 -10.33
C LYS A 185 -17.39 -9.60 -9.28
N SER A 186 -18.39 -10.50 -9.12
CA SER A 186 -19.39 -10.39 -8.04
C SER A 186 -18.78 -10.67 -6.66
N GLN A 187 -17.69 -11.43 -6.61
CA GLN A 187 -16.94 -11.80 -5.41
C GLN A 187 -15.79 -10.83 -5.09
N HIS A 188 -15.79 -9.62 -5.66
CA HIS A 188 -14.67 -8.69 -5.49
C HIS A 188 -14.42 -8.33 -4.02
N ILE A 189 -13.14 -8.04 -3.73
CA ILE A 189 -12.69 -7.69 -2.38
C ILE A 189 -13.17 -6.28 -2.03
N GLY A 190 -14.08 -6.17 -1.06
CA GLY A 190 -14.58 -4.90 -0.54
C GLY A 190 -13.60 -4.15 0.38
N ASN A 191 -12.31 -4.24 0.10
CA ASN A 191 -11.25 -3.57 0.85
C ASN A 191 -11.00 -2.15 0.31
N ILE A 192 -10.52 -1.29 1.20
CA ILE A 192 -10.01 0.03 0.88
C ILE A 192 -8.50 0.01 1.08
N ARG A 193 -7.74 0.39 0.06
CA ARG A 193 -6.33 0.73 0.22
C ARG A 193 -6.19 2.24 0.41
N TYR A 194 -5.26 2.64 1.24
CA TYR A 194 -4.95 4.06 1.44
C TYR A 194 -3.47 4.23 1.66
N GLY A 195 -2.93 5.37 1.26
CA GLY A 195 -1.51 5.60 1.38
C GLY A 195 -1.09 7.03 1.11
N ASN A 196 0.12 7.33 1.57
CA ASN A 196 0.87 8.55 1.34
C ASN A 196 1.98 8.22 0.34
N GLU A 197 1.79 8.59 -0.94
CA GLU A 197 2.73 8.23 -1.99
C GLU A 197 4.11 8.87 -1.77
N PRO A 198 4.25 10.14 -1.40
CA PRO A 198 5.54 10.73 -1.06
C PRO A 198 6.37 9.92 -0.06
N LEU A 199 5.74 9.32 0.91
CA LEU A 199 6.40 8.51 1.94
C LEU A 199 6.47 7.02 1.58
N MET A 200 5.87 6.59 0.47
CA MET A 200 5.69 5.17 0.11
C MET A 200 5.02 4.37 1.24
N LEU A 201 4.17 5.02 2.02
CA LEU A 201 3.43 4.42 3.13
C LEU A 201 2.06 3.99 2.65
N TRP A 202 1.81 2.68 2.67
CA TRP A 202 0.56 2.08 2.19
C TRP A 202 -0.03 1.14 3.22
N SER A 203 -1.35 1.15 3.33
CA SER A 203 -2.12 0.27 4.21
C SER A 203 -3.44 -0.15 3.54
N ALA A 204 -4.17 -1.03 4.19
CA ALA A 204 -5.49 -1.46 3.74
C ALA A 204 -6.39 -1.79 4.93
N CYS A 205 -7.69 -1.65 4.72
CA CYS A 205 -8.69 -2.05 5.70
C CYS A 205 -9.95 -2.60 4.99
N PRO A 206 -10.78 -3.40 5.69
CA PRO A 206 -12.08 -3.78 5.18
C PRO A 206 -12.98 -2.55 5.02
N GLY A 207 -13.62 -2.39 3.84
CA GLY A 207 -14.54 -1.27 3.59
C GLY A 207 -15.79 -1.28 4.45
N MET A 208 -16.11 -2.41 5.07
CA MET A 208 -17.22 -2.58 6.00
C MET A 208 -16.82 -2.40 7.48
N ALA A 209 -15.55 -2.07 7.77
CA ALA A 209 -15.14 -1.71 9.12
C ALA A 209 -15.85 -0.42 9.58
N HIS A 210 -15.86 -0.16 10.88
CA HIS A 210 -16.53 1.01 11.42
C HIS A 210 -15.98 2.31 10.81
N ALA A 211 -16.85 3.18 10.30
CA ALA A 211 -16.46 4.37 9.53
C ALA A 211 -15.50 5.30 10.29
N GLN A 212 -15.71 5.48 11.60
CA GLN A 212 -14.83 6.26 12.46
C GLN A 212 -13.42 5.68 12.49
N TRP A 213 -13.29 4.36 12.65
CA TRP A 213 -11.99 3.68 12.65
C TRP A 213 -11.27 3.80 11.30
N ILE A 214 -12.01 3.68 10.17
CA ILE A 214 -11.44 3.90 8.84
C ILE A 214 -10.93 5.34 8.71
N ALA A 215 -11.73 6.34 9.10
CA ALA A 215 -11.35 7.74 9.04
C ALA A 215 -10.11 8.05 9.90
N GLU A 216 -10.02 7.48 11.09
CA GLU A 216 -8.84 7.59 11.96
C GLU A 216 -7.61 6.95 11.32
N SER A 217 -7.74 5.72 10.79
CA SER A 217 -6.65 5.01 10.11
C SER A 217 -6.11 5.79 8.91
N ILE A 218 -6.98 6.37 8.08
CA ILE A 218 -6.60 7.25 6.97
C ILE A 218 -5.91 8.52 7.49
N SER A 219 -6.40 9.07 8.61
CA SER A 219 -5.83 10.28 9.21
C SER A 219 -4.38 10.11 9.65
N TRP A 220 -3.96 8.90 9.99
CA TRP A 220 -2.57 8.62 10.33
C TRP A 220 -1.63 8.82 9.14
N VAL A 221 -1.98 8.33 7.94
CA VAL A 221 -1.14 8.49 6.75
C VAL A 221 -1.13 9.93 6.20
N ILE A 222 -2.11 10.76 6.57
CA ILE A 222 -2.11 12.18 6.20
C ILE A 222 -1.14 12.98 7.07
N ARG A 223 -0.95 12.60 8.33
CA ARG A 223 -0.11 13.32 9.31
C ARG A 223 1.36 12.91 9.29
N SER A 224 1.65 11.81 8.61
CA SER A 224 3.00 11.23 8.56
C SER A 224 3.99 12.05 7.75
#